data_f07b5bee880a6ec68d5bab5a2d5b91bc
#
_entry.id   f07b5bee880a6ec68d5bab5a2d5b91bc
#
_cell.length_a   1.000
_cell.length_b   1.000
_cell.length_c   1.000
_cell.angle_alpha   90.00
_cell.angle_beta   90.00
_cell.angle_gamma   90.00
#
_symmetry.space_group_name_H-M   'P 1'
#
loop_
_entity.id
_entity.type
_entity.pdbx_description
1 polymer ?
#
loop_
_entity_poly.entity_id
_entity_poly.type
_entity_poly.pdbx_seq_one_letter_code
_entity_poly.pdbx_strand_id
1 'polypeptide(L)'
;MAFIASLIGLLVLCGFGACIWQHRRYLKARREIVQDQTPMLYPGRTFHAVIFLKVEHGKDVIEAVRALRPILESSGGGKVVYAGQAGLALVRSEQLSSDWDAVLLVQYESRAVFDAACDREEQREALANFEEAYIHGFQRSAFTNLMLHQALLGLRLADILRRAPSNFPFVPAGEAAFPRLKQKVKEMEGLDSLRHLSEDAVLVFNLIRPGDTSQRSADRSYTRSMMSAMAERAHGPMHLGRAVTVEGEAKFSRVAAVYYPGIDHMHAMISSTFMNRIGEGKQLGDSLAVATVPFLSKL
;
A
#
# COMPACT_ATOMS: atom_id res chain seq x y z
N MET A 1 -22.22 27.78 -32.10
CA MET A 1 -20.78 27.41 -31.98
C MET A 1 -20.19 27.92 -30.65
N ALA A 2 -20.22 29.23 -30.35
CA ALA A 2 -19.64 29.80 -29.11
C ALA A 2 -20.22 29.20 -27.81
N PHE A 3 -21.54 29.00 -27.74
CA PHE A 3 -22.21 28.40 -26.56
C PHE A 3 -21.71 26.97 -26.28
N ILE A 4 -21.54 26.14 -27.31
CA ILE A 4 -21.04 24.76 -27.17
C ILE A 4 -19.58 24.78 -26.71
N ALA A 5 -18.76 25.65 -27.26
CA ALA A 5 -17.36 25.81 -26.84
C ALA A 5 -17.25 26.26 -25.37
N SER A 6 -18.11 27.20 -24.93
CA SER A 6 -18.16 27.65 -23.55
C SER A 6 -18.62 26.55 -22.58
N LEU A 7 -19.60 25.74 -22.98
CA LEU A 7 -20.07 24.61 -22.17
C LEU A 7 -18.99 23.53 -22.03
N ILE A 8 -18.27 23.20 -23.11
CA ILE A 8 -17.14 22.26 -23.08
C ILE A 8 -16.04 22.81 -22.17
N GLY A 9 -15.70 24.10 -22.31
CA GLY A 9 -14.69 24.76 -21.45
C GLY A 9 -15.06 24.68 -19.97
N LEU A 10 -16.33 24.95 -19.64
CA LEU A 10 -16.82 24.84 -18.25
C LEU A 10 -16.73 23.41 -17.72
N LEU A 11 -17.13 22.41 -18.50
CA LEU A 11 -17.03 20.99 -18.12
C LEU A 11 -15.58 20.55 -17.86
N VAL A 12 -14.65 21.01 -18.70
CA VAL A 12 -13.21 20.74 -18.51
C VAL A 12 -12.70 21.37 -17.23
N LEU A 13 -13.05 22.63 -16.97
CA LEU A 13 -12.66 23.34 -15.72
C LEU A 13 -13.24 22.69 -14.48
N CYS A 14 -14.51 22.30 -14.50
CA CYS A 14 -15.14 21.57 -13.41
C CYS A 14 -14.49 20.20 -13.17
N GLY A 15 -14.17 19.47 -14.25
CA GLY A 15 -13.44 18.21 -14.16
C GLY A 15 -12.04 18.37 -13.54
N PHE A 16 -11.32 19.42 -13.95
CA PHE A 16 -10.00 19.75 -13.38
C PHE A 16 -10.10 20.13 -11.91
N GLY A 17 -11.07 20.96 -11.54
CA GLY A 17 -11.37 21.33 -10.16
C GLY A 17 -11.68 20.12 -9.28
N ALA A 18 -12.50 19.20 -9.78
CA ALA A 18 -12.82 17.96 -9.10
C ALA A 18 -11.58 17.06 -8.89
N CYS A 19 -10.69 16.97 -9.89
CA CYS A 19 -9.44 16.23 -9.79
C CYS A 19 -8.52 16.83 -8.72
N ILE A 20 -8.36 18.15 -8.69
CA ILE A 20 -7.56 18.86 -7.68
C ILE A 20 -8.15 18.64 -6.30
N TRP A 21 -9.46 18.77 -6.14
CA TRP A 21 -10.16 18.56 -4.89
C TRP A 21 -9.96 17.14 -4.37
N GLN A 22 -10.15 16.14 -5.22
CA GLN A 22 -9.97 14.74 -4.87
C GLN A 22 -8.51 14.44 -4.49
N HIS A 23 -7.55 14.98 -5.22
CA HIS A 23 -6.13 14.86 -4.89
C HIS A 23 -5.82 15.44 -3.51
N ARG A 24 -6.28 16.68 -3.23
CA ARG A 24 -6.09 17.31 -1.92
C ARG A 24 -6.73 16.52 -0.79
N ARG A 25 -7.90 15.91 -1.04
CA ARG A 25 -8.59 15.05 -0.08
C ARG A 25 -7.74 13.81 0.27
N TYR A 26 -7.16 13.15 -0.73
CA TYR A 26 -6.26 12.02 -0.52
C TYR A 26 -4.94 12.43 0.15
N LEU A 27 -4.36 13.56 -0.22
CA LEU A 27 -3.16 14.07 0.43
C LEU A 27 -3.40 14.39 1.92
N LYS A 28 -4.54 15.01 2.24
CA LYS A 28 -4.91 15.30 3.63
C LYS A 28 -5.02 14.02 4.46
N ALA A 29 -5.69 12.98 3.93
CA ALA A 29 -5.86 11.71 4.62
C ALA A 29 -4.53 10.95 4.87
N ARG A 30 -3.46 11.29 4.13
CA ARG A 30 -2.17 10.59 4.15
C ARG A 30 -1.02 11.40 4.72
N ARG A 31 -1.24 12.69 4.97
CA ARG A 31 -0.20 13.67 5.25
C ARG A 31 0.74 13.31 6.42
N GLU A 32 0.23 12.59 7.39
CA GLU A 32 0.96 12.24 8.60
C GLU A 32 1.67 10.89 8.51
N ILE A 33 1.40 10.10 7.47
CA ILE A 33 1.82 8.70 7.38
C ILE A 33 3.02 8.52 6.49
N VAL A 34 3.05 9.23 5.37
CA VAL A 34 4.14 9.15 4.40
C VAL A 34 4.71 10.54 4.20
N GLN A 35 5.99 10.69 4.50
CA GLN A 35 6.70 11.97 4.29
C GLN A 35 6.91 12.26 2.80
N ASP A 36 6.77 11.26 1.94
CA ASP A 36 6.70 11.46 0.51
C ASP A 36 5.41 12.21 0.15
N GLN A 37 5.50 13.53 0.12
CA GLN A 37 4.46 14.39 -0.44
C GLN A 37 4.45 14.20 -1.95
N THR A 38 3.96 13.06 -2.36
CA THR A 38 3.94 12.65 -3.75
C THR A 38 3.09 13.60 -4.57
N PRO A 39 3.65 14.42 -5.45
CA PRO A 39 2.87 15.19 -6.38
C PRO A 39 2.07 14.25 -7.29
N MET A 40 0.97 14.72 -7.86
CA MET A 40 0.21 13.97 -8.88
C MET A 40 1.10 13.52 -10.04
N LEU A 41 2.13 14.30 -10.35
CA LEU A 41 3.09 14.05 -11.42
C LEU A 41 4.45 13.71 -10.81
N TYR A 42 4.93 12.51 -11.08
CA TYR A 42 6.28 12.08 -10.77
C TYR A 42 7.20 12.21 -11.97
N PRO A 43 8.47 12.50 -11.76
CA PRO A 43 9.45 12.17 -12.77
C PRO A 43 9.37 10.68 -13.07
N GLY A 44 9.23 10.31 -14.32
CA GLY A 44 9.09 8.91 -14.76
C GLY A 44 10.30 8.02 -14.42
N ARG A 45 11.42 8.63 -14.01
CA ARG A 45 12.66 7.98 -13.60
C ARG A 45 12.69 7.57 -12.12
N THR A 46 11.81 8.12 -11.28
CA THR A 46 11.79 7.82 -9.83
C THR A 46 11.59 6.32 -9.59
N PHE A 47 12.46 5.74 -8.78
CA PHE A 47 12.47 4.35 -8.42
C PHE A 47 12.16 4.18 -6.93
N HIS A 48 11.41 3.15 -6.56
CA HIS A 48 11.08 2.84 -5.18
C HIS A 48 11.53 1.42 -4.84
N ALA A 49 12.00 1.24 -3.62
CA ALA A 49 12.26 -0.07 -3.05
C ALA A 49 11.40 -0.27 -1.79
N VAL A 50 10.74 -1.40 -1.71
CA VAL A 50 10.15 -1.91 -0.46
C VAL A 50 11.17 -2.86 0.14
N ILE A 51 11.55 -2.62 1.39
CA ILE A 51 12.50 -3.43 2.14
C ILE A 51 11.74 -4.07 3.29
N PHE A 52 11.68 -5.39 3.30
CA PHE A 52 11.15 -6.20 4.39
C PHE A 52 12.32 -6.64 5.26
N LEU A 53 12.20 -6.46 6.56
CA LEU A 53 13.25 -6.74 7.52
C LEU A 53 12.73 -7.66 8.62
N LYS A 54 13.50 -8.70 8.92
CA LYS A 54 13.35 -9.53 10.09
C LYS A 54 14.51 -9.21 11.05
N VAL A 55 14.17 -8.78 12.24
CA VAL A 55 15.14 -8.37 13.26
C VAL A 55 15.51 -9.59 14.10
N GLU A 56 16.76 -9.71 14.50
CA GLU A 56 17.18 -10.78 15.41
C GLU A 56 16.35 -10.78 16.69
N HIS A 57 16.03 -11.97 17.17
CA HIS A 57 15.21 -12.13 18.35
C HIS A 57 15.77 -11.35 19.57
N GLY A 58 14.88 -10.57 20.19
CA GLY A 58 15.22 -9.75 21.37
C GLY A 58 15.80 -8.36 21.08
N LYS A 59 16.05 -8.01 19.82
CA LYS A 59 16.45 -6.65 19.44
C LYS A 59 15.19 -5.77 19.24
N ASP A 60 15.32 -4.47 19.55
CA ASP A 60 14.28 -3.48 19.29
C ASP A 60 14.21 -3.13 17.81
N VAL A 61 13.03 -3.26 17.23
CA VAL A 61 12.77 -3.03 15.79
C VAL A 61 13.03 -1.59 15.39
N ILE A 62 12.62 -0.62 16.24
CA ILE A 62 12.78 0.81 15.95
C ILE A 62 14.25 1.20 15.98
N GLU A 63 15.00 0.70 16.97
CA GLU A 63 16.44 0.96 17.07
C GLU A 63 17.21 0.35 15.90
N ALA A 64 16.89 -0.88 15.50
CA ALA A 64 17.50 -1.52 14.35
C ALA A 64 17.27 -0.72 13.04
N VAL A 65 16.05 -0.25 12.83
CA VAL A 65 15.72 0.58 11.66
C VAL A 65 16.33 1.98 11.77
N ARG A 66 16.40 2.55 12.97
CA ARG A 66 17.08 3.85 13.21
C ARG A 66 18.56 3.80 12.83
N ALA A 67 19.24 2.70 13.14
CA ALA A 67 20.64 2.50 12.74
C ALA A 67 20.81 2.33 11.22
N LEU A 68 19.86 1.66 10.55
CA LEU A 68 19.90 1.42 9.10
C LEU A 68 19.60 2.69 8.27
N ARG A 69 18.69 3.54 8.75
CA ARG A 69 18.18 4.70 8.01
C ARG A 69 19.29 5.62 7.46
N PRO A 70 20.26 6.11 8.25
CA PRO A 70 21.31 7.00 7.72
C PRO A 70 22.16 6.35 6.63
N ILE A 71 22.36 5.04 6.66
CA ILE A 71 23.08 4.30 5.63
C ILE A 71 22.31 4.31 4.32
N LEU A 72 21.00 4.07 4.36
CA LEU A 72 20.14 4.13 3.17
C LEU A 72 20.03 5.55 2.59
N GLU A 73 20.06 6.58 3.45
CA GLU A 73 19.88 7.98 3.03
C GLU A 73 21.18 8.66 2.62
N SER A 74 22.28 8.47 3.36
CA SER A 74 23.55 9.17 3.10
C SER A 74 24.39 8.47 2.05
N SER A 75 24.71 7.20 2.26
CA SER A 75 25.55 6.45 1.33
C SER A 75 24.74 5.89 0.15
N GLY A 76 23.48 5.51 0.37
CA GLY A 76 22.62 4.93 -0.66
C GLY A 76 21.98 5.93 -1.62
N GLY A 77 21.95 7.24 -1.30
CA GLY A 77 21.23 8.24 -2.09
C GLY A 77 19.71 8.00 -2.12
N GLY A 78 19.19 7.20 -1.21
CA GLY A 78 17.78 6.95 -1.00
C GLY A 78 17.16 7.97 -0.04
N LYS A 79 15.85 8.02 0.00
CA LYS A 79 15.06 8.72 1.02
C LYS A 79 14.07 7.74 1.63
N VAL A 80 14.19 7.46 2.91
CA VAL A 80 13.20 6.64 3.63
C VAL A 80 11.93 7.47 3.78
N VAL A 81 10.91 7.12 3.01
CA VAL A 81 9.62 7.85 2.98
C VAL A 81 8.55 7.18 3.84
N TYR A 82 8.80 5.95 4.27
CA TYR A 82 7.96 5.20 5.18
C TYR A 82 8.79 4.19 5.98
N ALA A 83 8.45 4.03 7.26
CA ALA A 83 8.89 2.94 8.11
C ALA A 83 7.70 2.48 8.95
N GLY A 84 7.40 1.19 8.93
CA GLY A 84 6.28 0.61 9.67
C GLY A 84 6.65 -0.73 10.29
N GLN A 85 6.17 -0.97 11.50
CA GLN A 85 6.29 -2.26 12.17
C GLN A 85 5.20 -3.21 11.65
N ALA A 86 5.59 -4.41 11.28
CA ALA A 86 4.69 -5.44 10.78
C ALA A 86 3.87 -6.04 11.92
N GLY A 87 2.56 -6.14 11.73
CA GLY A 87 1.67 -6.70 12.75
C GLY A 87 0.80 -7.85 12.25
N LEU A 88 0.63 -7.99 10.92
CA LEU A 88 -0.26 -9.01 10.37
C LEU A 88 0.09 -9.33 8.91
N ALA A 89 0.26 -10.61 8.61
CA ALA A 89 0.32 -11.10 7.23
C ALA A 89 -1.09 -11.43 6.72
N LEU A 90 -1.67 -10.54 5.92
CA LEU A 90 -3.00 -10.71 5.33
C LEU A 90 -3.04 -11.77 4.21
N VAL A 91 -1.93 -11.90 3.48
CA VAL A 91 -1.70 -12.93 2.47
C VAL A 91 -0.29 -13.45 2.68
N ARG A 92 -0.15 -14.77 2.75
CA ARG A 92 1.14 -15.43 2.93
C ARG A 92 1.65 -15.95 1.59
N SER A 93 2.93 -15.72 1.31
CA SER A 93 3.63 -16.29 0.16
C SER A 93 4.15 -17.68 0.51
N GLU A 94 4.21 -18.56 -0.49
CA GLU A 94 4.85 -19.87 -0.37
C GLU A 94 6.37 -19.79 -0.57
N GLN A 95 6.84 -18.71 -1.18
CA GLN A 95 8.23 -18.55 -1.59
C GLN A 95 9.00 -17.50 -0.77
N LEU A 96 8.30 -16.68 0.01
CA LEU A 96 8.87 -15.62 0.82
C LEU A 96 8.34 -15.71 2.24
N SER A 97 9.20 -15.48 3.21
CA SER A 97 8.77 -15.36 4.61
C SER A 97 7.56 -14.45 4.75
N SER A 98 6.70 -14.76 5.69
CA SER A 98 5.54 -13.92 6.04
C SER A 98 5.71 -13.31 7.43
N ASP A 99 6.80 -13.64 8.09
CA ASP A 99 7.11 -13.28 9.48
C ASP A 99 8.16 -12.16 9.49
N TRP A 100 7.71 -10.97 9.11
CA TRP A 100 8.51 -9.76 9.05
C TRP A 100 8.24 -8.86 10.25
N ASP A 101 9.27 -8.16 10.73
CA ASP A 101 9.18 -7.21 11.85
C ASP A 101 9.00 -5.78 11.39
N ALA A 102 9.63 -5.40 10.27
CA ALA A 102 9.50 -4.06 9.72
C ALA A 102 9.41 -4.05 8.20
N VAL A 103 8.76 -3.00 7.67
CA VAL A 103 8.73 -2.70 6.24
C VAL A 103 9.09 -1.24 6.03
N LEU A 104 10.08 -1.00 5.17
CA LEU A 104 10.48 0.33 4.75
C LEU A 104 10.06 0.59 3.30
N LEU A 105 9.74 1.84 2.99
CA LEU A 105 9.65 2.32 1.62
C LEU A 105 10.73 3.37 1.40
N VAL A 106 11.63 3.09 0.48
CA VAL A 106 12.75 3.97 0.13
C VAL A 106 12.57 4.48 -1.29
N GLN A 107 12.72 5.77 -1.47
CA GLN A 107 12.63 6.45 -2.76
C GLN A 107 14.02 6.83 -3.25
N TYR A 108 14.30 6.53 -4.51
CA TYR A 108 15.53 6.89 -5.23
C TYR A 108 15.20 7.75 -6.44
N GLU A 109 16.12 8.64 -6.85
CA GLU A 109 15.93 9.47 -8.04
C GLU A 109 15.75 8.65 -9.32
N SER A 110 16.43 7.49 -9.39
CA SER A 110 16.35 6.58 -10.54
C SER A 110 16.73 5.16 -10.13
N ARG A 111 16.48 4.21 -11.01
CA ARG A 111 16.95 2.83 -10.85
C ARG A 111 18.48 2.76 -10.77
N ALA A 112 19.20 3.52 -11.57
CA ALA A 112 20.66 3.52 -11.56
C ALA A 112 21.24 3.95 -10.20
N VAL A 113 20.59 4.91 -9.51
CA VAL A 113 20.98 5.31 -8.14
C VAL A 113 20.73 4.17 -7.17
N PHE A 114 19.58 3.48 -7.30
CA PHE A 114 19.27 2.32 -6.47
C PHE A 114 20.26 1.17 -6.70
N ASP A 115 20.54 0.80 -7.97
CA ASP A 115 21.47 -0.27 -8.32
C ASP A 115 22.86 0.05 -7.74
N ALA A 116 23.34 1.30 -7.88
CA ALA A 116 24.61 1.74 -7.31
C ALA A 116 24.61 1.73 -5.77
N ALA A 117 23.46 1.92 -5.12
CA ALA A 117 23.34 1.80 -3.67
C ALA A 117 23.45 0.35 -3.20
N CYS A 118 22.80 -0.59 -3.90
CA CYS A 118 22.88 -2.02 -3.60
C CYS A 118 24.29 -2.59 -3.74
N ASP A 119 25.11 -2.03 -4.65
CA ASP A 119 26.48 -2.44 -4.86
C ASP A 119 27.45 -1.99 -3.74
N ARG A 120 27.03 -1.06 -2.88
CA ARG A 120 27.87 -0.54 -1.79
C ARG A 120 28.00 -1.55 -0.65
N GLU A 121 29.23 -1.80 -0.23
CA GLU A 121 29.55 -2.71 0.86
C GLU A 121 28.86 -2.30 2.17
N GLU A 122 28.90 -1.01 2.51
CA GLU A 122 28.26 -0.45 3.71
C GLU A 122 26.75 -0.78 3.79
N GLN A 123 26.03 -0.68 2.67
CA GLN A 123 24.60 -1.01 2.64
C GLN A 123 24.38 -2.52 2.77
N ARG A 124 25.22 -3.33 2.12
CA ARG A 124 25.13 -4.80 2.22
C ARG A 124 25.42 -5.29 3.63
N GLU A 125 26.47 -4.75 4.26
CA GLU A 125 26.82 -5.07 5.64
C GLU A 125 25.71 -4.64 6.62
N ALA A 126 25.15 -3.44 6.42
CA ALA A 126 24.05 -2.96 7.26
C ALA A 126 22.81 -3.85 7.17
N LEU A 127 22.48 -4.34 5.97
CA LEU A 127 21.36 -5.26 5.77
C LEU A 127 21.66 -6.67 6.29
N ALA A 128 22.92 -7.11 6.24
CA ALA A 128 23.36 -8.39 6.79
C ALA A 128 23.26 -8.46 8.33
N ASN A 129 23.10 -7.34 9.03
CA ASN A 129 22.85 -7.29 10.47
C ASN A 129 21.41 -7.68 10.87
N PHE A 130 20.53 -7.93 9.90
CA PHE A 130 19.19 -8.44 10.11
C PHE A 130 19.19 -9.97 9.93
N GLU A 131 18.27 -10.66 10.62
CA GLU A 131 18.09 -12.11 10.45
C GLU A 131 17.73 -12.44 9.00
N GLU A 132 16.85 -11.62 8.40
CA GLU A 132 16.47 -11.69 6.99
C GLU A 132 16.16 -10.29 6.48
N ALA A 133 16.62 -9.97 5.27
CA ALA A 133 16.27 -8.76 4.55
C ALA A 133 15.86 -9.11 3.12
N TYR A 134 14.70 -8.60 2.69
CA TYR A 134 14.21 -8.79 1.33
C TYR A 134 13.89 -7.44 0.70
N ILE A 135 14.51 -7.16 -0.44
CA ILE A 135 14.31 -5.92 -1.19
C ILE A 135 13.51 -6.20 -2.45
N HIS A 136 12.50 -5.40 -2.69
CA HIS A 136 11.70 -5.47 -3.90
C HIS A 136 11.54 -4.10 -4.53
N GLY A 137 12.15 -3.92 -5.71
CA GLY A 137 12.09 -2.67 -6.45
C GLY A 137 10.81 -2.55 -7.28
N PHE A 138 10.31 -1.33 -7.41
CA PHE A 138 9.21 -1.06 -8.32
C PHE A 138 9.29 0.33 -8.94
N GLN A 139 8.72 0.45 -10.12
CA GLN A 139 8.65 1.69 -10.86
C GLN A 139 7.20 2.15 -10.98
N ARG A 140 6.97 3.40 -10.63
CA ARG A 140 5.63 4.00 -10.72
C ARG A 140 5.50 4.69 -12.06
N SER A 141 4.42 4.37 -12.77
CA SER A 141 4.05 5.12 -13.96
C SER A 141 3.44 6.47 -13.55
N ALA A 142 3.95 7.57 -14.11
CA ALA A 142 3.36 8.90 -13.92
C ALA A 142 1.87 8.90 -14.32
N PHE A 143 1.52 8.20 -15.39
CA PHE A 143 0.13 8.04 -15.81
C PHE A 143 -0.72 7.29 -14.78
N THR A 144 -0.24 6.17 -14.24
CA THR A 144 -0.96 5.41 -13.20
C THR A 144 -1.20 6.28 -11.97
N ASN A 145 -0.20 7.06 -11.54
CA ASN A 145 -0.31 7.94 -10.40
C ASN A 145 -1.32 9.06 -10.63
N LEU A 146 -1.30 9.67 -11.81
CA LEU A 146 -2.26 10.70 -12.18
C LEU A 146 -3.69 10.13 -12.24
N MET A 147 -3.87 8.98 -12.85
CA MET A 147 -5.19 8.40 -13.12
C MET A 147 -5.81 7.68 -11.91
N LEU A 148 -5.02 7.30 -10.92
CA LEU A 148 -5.52 6.55 -9.76
C LEU A 148 -6.64 7.30 -9.02
N HIS A 149 -6.43 8.58 -8.72
CA HIS A 149 -7.40 9.41 -7.99
C HIS A 149 -8.65 9.69 -8.83
N GLN A 150 -8.48 9.88 -10.14
CA GLN A 150 -9.59 10.07 -11.07
C GLN A 150 -10.41 8.79 -11.25
N ALA A 151 -9.74 7.63 -11.27
CA ALA A 151 -10.44 6.34 -11.29
C ALA A 151 -11.29 6.13 -10.02
N LEU A 152 -10.76 6.48 -8.84
CA LEU A 152 -11.51 6.43 -7.59
C LEU A 152 -12.69 7.41 -7.58
N LEU A 153 -12.48 8.65 -8.07
CA LEU A 153 -13.58 9.61 -8.24
C LEU A 153 -14.65 9.09 -9.21
N GLY A 154 -14.23 8.54 -10.34
CA GLY A 154 -15.14 7.94 -11.32
C GLY A 154 -15.96 6.78 -10.75
N LEU A 155 -15.34 5.90 -9.97
CA LEU A 155 -16.03 4.84 -9.24
C LEU A 155 -17.08 5.42 -8.28
N ARG A 156 -16.70 6.43 -7.50
CA ARG A 156 -17.60 7.08 -6.55
C ARG A 156 -18.80 7.73 -7.24
N LEU A 157 -18.56 8.45 -8.33
CA LEU A 157 -19.64 9.05 -9.13
C LEU A 157 -20.57 7.99 -9.73
N ALA A 158 -20.00 6.90 -10.26
CA ALA A 158 -20.79 5.79 -10.78
C ALA A 158 -21.68 5.14 -9.71
N ASP A 159 -21.17 4.97 -8.49
CA ASP A 159 -21.92 4.42 -7.37
C ASP A 159 -23.07 5.36 -6.94
N ILE A 160 -22.81 6.66 -6.88
CA ILE A 160 -23.85 7.67 -6.60
C ILE A 160 -24.94 7.65 -7.67
N LEU A 161 -24.58 7.62 -8.96
CA LEU A 161 -25.55 7.59 -10.07
C LEU A 161 -26.39 6.32 -10.07
N ARG A 162 -25.81 5.18 -9.68
CA ARG A 162 -26.49 3.90 -9.56
C ARG A 162 -27.27 3.76 -8.26
N ARG A 163 -27.20 4.76 -7.38
CA ARG A 163 -27.77 4.71 -6.03
C ARG A 163 -27.29 3.48 -5.24
N ALA A 164 -26.01 3.10 -5.45
CA ALA A 164 -25.41 1.99 -4.73
C ALA A 164 -25.43 2.29 -3.22
N PRO A 165 -25.76 1.30 -2.38
CA PRO A 165 -25.73 1.49 -0.94
C PRO A 165 -24.32 1.79 -0.46
N SER A 166 -24.21 2.61 0.61
CA SER A 166 -22.93 2.85 1.27
C SER A 166 -22.38 1.55 1.87
N ASN A 167 -21.06 1.38 1.79
CA ASN A 167 -20.39 0.31 2.49
C ASN A 167 -20.15 0.64 3.97
N PHE A 168 -20.39 1.88 4.37
CA PHE A 168 -20.15 2.37 5.73
C PHE A 168 -21.45 2.80 6.44
N PRO A 169 -21.52 2.60 7.78
CA PRO A 169 -20.54 1.87 8.60
C PRO A 169 -20.48 0.40 8.23
N PHE A 170 -19.32 -0.23 8.43
CA PHE A 170 -19.22 -1.67 8.23
C PHE A 170 -20.11 -2.42 9.23
N VAL A 171 -20.92 -3.33 8.69
CA VAL A 171 -21.82 -4.16 9.51
C VAL A 171 -21.09 -5.46 9.89
N PRO A 172 -20.96 -5.79 11.18
CA PRO A 172 -20.31 -7.03 11.60
C PRO A 172 -20.96 -8.27 10.98
N ALA A 173 -20.16 -9.22 10.52
CA ALA A 173 -20.64 -10.49 9.99
C ALA A 173 -21.05 -11.49 11.09
N GLY A 174 -20.53 -11.32 12.31
CA GLY A 174 -20.83 -12.19 13.45
C GLY A 174 -20.50 -13.66 13.17
N GLU A 175 -21.41 -14.53 13.56
CA GLU A 175 -21.30 -15.98 13.37
C GLU A 175 -21.28 -16.43 11.90
N ALA A 176 -21.87 -15.62 11.01
CA ALA A 176 -21.90 -15.90 9.56
C ALA A 176 -20.56 -15.66 8.85
N ALA A 177 -19.53 -15.16 9.56
CA ALA A 177 -18.21 -14.95 8.98
C ALA A 177 -17.56 -16.28 8.58
N PHE A 178 -16.94 -16.32 7.40
CA PHE A 178 -16.16 -17.47 6.94
C PHE A 178 -15.05 -17.83 7.93
N PRO A 179 -14.71 -19.12 8.11
CA PRO A 179 -13.64 -19.56 9.02
C PRO A 179 -12.31 -18.82 8.78
N ARG A 180 -11.97 -18.56 7.52
CA ARG A 180 -10.77 -17.81 7.14
C ARG A 180 -10.79 -16.36 7.65
N LEU A 181 -11.95 -15.69 7.68
CA LEU A 181 -12.07 -14.35 8.25
C LEU A 181 -12.03 -14.38 9.77
N LYS A 182 -12.65 -15.37 10.41
CA LYS A 182 -12.55 -15.56 11.86
C LYS A 182 -11.09 -15.75 12.30
N GLN A 183 -10.33 -16.53 11.53
CA GLN A 183 -8.89 -16.69 11.77
C GLN A 183 -8.14 -15.36 11.63
N LYS A 184 -8.41 -14.57 10.58
CA LYS A 184 -7.78 -13.26 10.39
C LYS A 184 -8.11 -12.27 11.51
N VAL A 185 -9.34 -12.30 12.06
CA VAL A 185 -9.70 -11.48 13.22
C VAL A 185 -8.85 -11.82 14.43
N LYS A 186 -8.55 -13.10 14.67
CA LYS A 186 -7.63 -13.51 15.75
C LYS A 186 -6.20 -13.04 15.49
N GLU A 187 -5.74 -13.14 14.26
CA GLU A 187 -4.40 -12.67 13.87
C GLU A 187 -4.25 -11.14 14.00
N MET A 188 -5.35 -10.38 14.09
CA MET A 188 -5.33 -8.92 14.31
C MET A 188 -4.71 -8.50 15.65
N GLU A 189 -4.58 -9.41 16.64
CA GLU A 189 -3.89 -9.15 17.90
C GLU A 189 -2.47 -8.61 17.67
N GLY A 190 -1.79 -9.04 16.60
CA GLY A 190 -0.50 -8.50 16.20
C GLY A 190 -0.53 -7.01 15.86
N LEU A 191 -1.60 -6.53 15.20
CA LEU A 191 -1.78 -5.09 14.95
C LEU A 191 -2.21 -4.35 16.21
N ASP A 192 -3.04 -4.96 17.08
CA ASP A 192 -3.47 -4.35 18.33
C ASP A 192 -2.30 -4.06 19.27
N SER A 193 -1.30 -4.93 19.31
CA SER A 193 -0.08 -4.73 20.10
C SER A 193 0.70 -3.48 19.67
N LEU A 194 0.50 -3.01 18.42
CA LEU A 194 1.20 -1.86 17.83
C LEU A 194 0.44 -0.52 17.94
N ARG A 195 -0.71 -0.49 18.67
CA ARG A 195 -1.48 0.76 18.86
C ARG A 195 -0.67 1.89 19.49
N HIS A 196 0.32 1.56 20.32
CA HIS A 196 1.23 2.53 20.91
C HIS A 196 2.11 3.29 19.88
N LEU A 197 2.25 2.76 18.66
CA LEU A 197 2.98 3.41 17.55
C LEU A 197 2.07 4.41 16.83
N SER A 198 0.88 3.98 16.44
CA SER A 198 -0.15 4.79 15.81
C SER A 198 -1.50 4.04 15.84
N GLU A 199 -2.57 4.75 16.16
CA GLU A 199 -3.94 4.21 16.08
C GLU A 199 -4.61 4.56 14.75
N ASP A 200 -4.18 5.65 14.09
CA ASP A 200 -4.88 6.30 12.98
C ASP A 200 -4.46 5.81 11.59
N ALA A 201 -3.49 4.89 11.53
CA ALA A 201 -2.94 4.48 10.26
C ALA A 201 -2.51 3.00 10.24
N VAL A 202 -2.91 2.32 9.19
CA VAL A 202 -2.36 1.01 8.78
C VAL A 202 -1.99 1.09 7.31
N LEU A 203 -0.78 0.69 6.97
CA LEU A 203 -0.33 0.57 5.59
C LEU A 203 -0.12 -0.90 5.25
N VAL A 204 -0.77 -1.37 4.18
CA VAL A 204 -0.64 -2.74 3.71
C VAL A 204 0.23 -2.76 2.46
N PHE A 205 1.39 -3.40 2.57
CA PHE A 205 2.27 -3.65 1.44
C PHE A 205 1.90 -4.96 0.78
N ASN A 206 1.58 -4.90 -0.51
CA ASN A 206 1.22 -6.06 -1.31
C ASN A 206 2.27 -6.26 -2.39
N LEU A 207 2.93 -7.41 -2.38
CA LEU A 207 3.68 -7.96 -3.50
C LEU A 207 2.76 -8.92 -4.24
N ILE A 208 2.46 -8.64 -5.51
CA ILE A 208 1.37 -9.31 -6.21
C ILE A 208 1.90 -10.10 -7.39
N ARG A 209 1.61 -11.40 -7.41
CA ARG A 209 1.70 -12.25 -8.58
C ARG A 209 0.27 -12.55 -9.06
N PRO A 210 -0.10 -12.14 -10.28
CA PRO A 210 -1.42 -12.46 -10.82
C PRO A 210 -1.60 -13.97 -10.94
N GLY A 211 -2.78 -14.44 -10.58
CA GLY A 211 -3.18 -15.82 -10.78
C GLY A 211 -3.48 -16.16 -12.26
N ASP A 212 -4.06 -17.30 -12.50
CA ASP A 212 -4.55 -17.74 -13.81
C ASP A 212 -5.71 -16.86 -14.33
N THR A 213 -6.31 -17.20 -15.45
CA THR A 213 -7.37 -16.40 -16.08
C THR A 213 -8.64 -16.35 -15.24
N SER A 214 -9.01 -17.45 -14.57
CA SER A 214 -10.20 -17.50 -13.70
C SER A 214 -9.99 -16.70 -12.42
N GLN A 215 -8.85 -16.89 -11.77
CA GLN A 215 -8.43 -16.15 -10.59
C GLN A 215 -8.35 -14.63 -10.87
N ARG A 216 -7.81 -14.22 -12.03
CA ARG A 216 -7.77 -12.80 -12.44
C ARG A 216 -9.15 -12.18 -12.64
N SER A 217 -10.16 -12.98 -13.01
CA SER A 217 -11.53 -12.48 -13.12
C SER A 217 -12.15 -12.22 -11.74
N ALA A 218 -11.98 -13.18 -10.82
CA ALA A 218 -12.42 -13.03 -9.44
C ALA A 218 -11.71 -11.88 -8.72
N ASP A 219 -10.39 -11.77 -8.88
CA ASP A 219 -9.57 -10.70 -8.30
C ASP A 219 -9.97 -9.32 -8.82
N ARG A 220 -10.34 -9.18 -10.10
CA ARG A 220 -10.87 -7.91 -10.64
C ARG A 220 -12.17 -7.49 -9.97
N SER A 221 -13.08 -8.43 -9.69
CA SER A 221 -14.34 -8.14 -8.99
C SER A 221 -14.07 -7.73 -7.54
N TYR A 222 -13.21 -8.45 -6.84
CA TYR A 222 -12.74 -8.10 -5.51
C TYR A 222 -12.11 -6.69 -5.48
N THR A 223 -11.13 -6.45 -6.37
CA THR A 223 -10.42 -5.17 -6.45
C THR A 223 -11.38 -4.01 -6.72
N ARG A 224 -12.35 -4.18 -7.62
CA ARG A 224 -13.36 -3.15 -7.89
C ARG A 224 -14.19 -2.82 -6.64
N SER A 225 -14.64 -3.84 -5.91
CA SER A 225 -15.43 -3.64 -4.68
C SER A 225 -14.61 -2.94 -3.60
N MET A 226 -13.35 -3.35 -3.42
CA MET A 226 -12.43 -2.69 -2.49
C MET A 226 -12.17 -1.24 -2.89
N MET A 227 -11.88 -0.96 -4.17
CA MET A 227 -11.63 0.41 -4.65
C MET A 227 -12.86 1.31 -4.49
N SER A 228 -14.07 0.78 -4.68
CA SER A 228 -15.32 1.51 -4.44
C SER A 228 -15.46 1.89 -2.96
N ALA A 229 -15.26 0.95 -2.04
CA ALA A 229 -15.31 1.22 -0.61
C ALA A 229 -14.23 2.24 -0.20
N MET A 230 -13.00 2.10 -0.71
CA MET A 230 -11.91 3.03 -0.45
C MET A 230 -12.22 4.45 -0.96
N ALA A 231 -12.82 4.56 -2.15
CA ALA A 231 -13.21 5.84 -2.74
C ALA A 231 -14.22 6.59 -1.88
N GLU A 232 -15.11 5.87 -1.19
CA GLU A 232 -16.13 6.43 -0.32
C GLU A 232 -15.55 7.21 0.86
N ARG A 233 -14.40 6.77 1.41
CA ARG A 233 -13.73 7.38 2.57
C ARG A 233 -12.42 8.08 2.26
N ALA A 234 -12.07 8.26 0.98
CA ALA A 234 -10.83 8.89 0.53
C ALA A 234 -9.55 8.19 1.05
N HIS A 235 -9.56 6.88 1.17
CA HIS A 235 -8.37 6.07 1.43
C HIS A 235 -8.13 5.09 0.27
N GLY A 236 -7.02 4.41 0.27
CA GLY A 236 -6.72 3.46 -0.80
C GLY A 236 -5.24 3.40 -1.18
N PRO A 237 -4.93 2.91 -2.37
CA PRO A 237 -3.56 2.79 -2.82
C PRO A 237 -2.85 4.14 -2.79
N MET A 238 -1.69 4.18 -2.16
CA MET A 238 -0.80 5.33 -2.12
C MET A 238 0.30 5.18 -3.16
N HIS A 239 0.84 3.98 -3.23
CA HIS A 239 1.86 3.60 -4.18
C HIS A 239 1.36 2.39 -4.95
N LEU A 240 1.42 2.49 -6.26
CA LEU A 240 1.09 1.42 -7.17
C LEU A 240 2.12 1.42 -8.29
N GLY A 241 2.76 0.28 -8.52
CA GLY A 241 3.81 0.20 -9.52
C GLY A 241 3.98 -1.19 -10.09
N ARG A 242 4.73 -1.22 -11.21
CA ARG A 242 5.19 -2.47 -11.80
C ARG A 242 6.45 -2.89 -11.06
N ALA A 243 6.47 -4.10 -10.55
CA ALA A 243 7.64 -4.69 -9.95
C ALA A 243 8.78 -4.82 -10.97
N VAL A 244 10.00 -4.63 -10.51
CA VAL A 244 11.22 -4.73 -11.31
C VAL A 244 12.14 -5.70 -10.58
N THR A 245 12.76 -6.59 -11.31
CA THR A 245 13.76 -7.51 -10.75
C THR A 245 14.93 -6.71 -10.18
N VAL A 246 15.25 -6.93 -8.93
CA VAL A 246 16.36 -6.30 -8.21
C VAL A 246 17.51 -7.29 -8.11
N GLU A 247 17.23 -8.46 -7.51
CA GLU A 247 18.14 -9.60 -7.43
C GLU A 247 17.36 -10.88 -7.70
N GLY A 248 17.96 -11.83 -8.42
CA GLY A 248 17.34 -13.12 -8.72
C GLY A 248 16.12 -13.04 -9.65
N GLU A 249 15.28 -14.06 -9.62
CA GLU A 249 14.05 -14.10 -10.41
C GLU A 249 12.95 -13.21 -9.82
N ALA A 250 12.38 -12.34 -10.64
CA ALA A 250 11.23 -11.52 -10.24
C ALA A 250 9.99 -12.41 -10.04
N LYS A 251 9.65 -12.65 -8.79
CA LYS A 251 8.49 -13.48 -8.44
C LYS A 251 7.18 -12.70 -8.50
N PHE A 252 7.24 -11.39 -8.26
CA PHE A 252 6.08 -10.51 -8.20
C PHE A 252 6.10 -9.52 -9.36
N SER A 253 4.96 -9.28 -9.98
CA SER A 253 4.85 -8.37 -11.13
C SER A 253 4.33 -6.98 -10.77
N ARG A 254 3.72 -6.83 -9.59
CA ARG A 254 3.15 -5.56 -9.11
C ARG A 254 3.39 -5.37 -7.62
N VAL A 255 3.54 -4.10 -7.24
CA VAL A 255 3.57 -3.65 -5.83
C VAL A 255 2.42 -2.68 -5.61
N ALA A 256 1.74 -2.83 -4.48
CA ALA A 256 0.75 -1.85 -4.04
C ALA A 256 0.91 -1.61 -2.54
N ALA A 257 1.12 -0.35 -2.15
CA ALA A 257 1.01 0.09 -0.77
C ALA A 257 -0.36 0.76 -0.58
N VAL A 258 -1.18 0.20 0.32
CA VAL A 258 -2.58 0.59 0.51
C VAL A 258 -2.77 1.13 1.92
N TYR A 259 -3.25 2.36 2.01
CA TYR A 259 -3.55 3.03 3.27
C TYR A 259 -4.95 2.72 3.77
N TYR A 260 -5.05 2.48 5.07
CA TYR A 260 -6.29 2.37 5.83
C TYR A 260 -6.26 3.32 7.03
N PRO A 261 -7.39 3.97 7.38
CA PRO A 261 -7.45 4.97 8.44
C PRO A 261 -7.55 4.33 9.82
N GLY A 262 -6.49 3.59 10.21
CA GLY A 262 -6.32 3.06 11.54
C GLY A 262 -6.66 1.58 11.74
N ILE A 263 -6.29 1.09 12.91
CA ILE A 263 -6.44 -0.31 13.32
C ILE A 263 -7.92 -0.66 13.49
N ASP A 264 -8.71 0.22 14.10
CA ASP A 264 -10.16 0.00 14.28
C ASP A 264 -10.91 -0.11 12.95
N HIS A 265 -10.49 0.69 11.96
CA HIS A 265 -11.03 0.58 10.62
C HIS A 265 -10.71 -0.79 9.99
N MET A 266 -9.49 -1.28 10.16
CA MET A 266 -9.10 -2.63 9.69
C MET A 266 -9.91 -3.71 10.38
N HIS A 267 -10.11 -3.64 11.70
CA HIS A 267 -10.97 -4.56 12.45
C HIS A 267 -12.40 -4.55 11.92
N ALA A 268 -13.00 -3.36 11.83
CA ALA A 268 -14.36 -3.20 11.35
C ALA A 268 -14.53 -3.74 9.92
N MET A 269 -13.55 -3.52 9.05
CA MET A 269 -13.57 -4.00 7.67
C MET A 269 -13.43 -5.53 7.61
N ILE A 270 -12.42 -6.11 8.27
CA ILE A 270 -12.13 -7.54 8.20
C ILE A 270 -13.28 -8.36 8.80
N SER A 271 -13.88 -7.91 9.91
CA SER A 271 -15.00 -8.60 10.56
C SER A 271 -16.37 -8.38 9.92
N SER A 272 -16.44 -7.62 8.83
CA SER A 272 -17.71 -7.14 8.25
C SER A 272 -18.38 -8.11 7.28
N THR A 273 -19.69 -7.93 7.12
CA THR A 273 -20.47 -8.55 6.05
C THR A 273 -19.96 -8.17 4.65
N PHE A 274 -19.41 -6.95 4.51
CA PHE A 274 -18.76 -6.51 3.28
C PHE A 274 -17.57 -7.42 2.93
N MET A 275 -16.63 -7.61 3.84
CA MET A 275 -15.47 -8.48 3.62
C MET A 275 -15.89 -9.95 3.49
N ASN A 276 -16.91 -10.40 4.24
CA ASN A 276 -17.47 -11.74 4.10
C ASN A 276 -18.00 -12.00 2.68
N ARG A 277 -18.61 -10.99 2.06
CA ARG A 277 -19.14 -11.10 0.68
C ARG A 277 -18.07 -11.12 -0.39
N ILE A 278 -16.99 -10.35 -0.22
CA ILE A 278 -15.97 -10.17 -1.27
C ILE A 278 -14.67 -10.94 -1.02
N GLY A 279 -14.41 -11.36 0.22
CA GLY A 279 -13.09 -11.88 0.64
C GLY A 279 -12.66 -13.13 -0.12
N GLU A 280 -13.57 -13.98 -0.53
CA GLU A 280 -13.28 -15.16 -1.34
C GLU A 280 -12.88 -14.82 -2.79
N GLY A 281 -13.25 -13.62 -3.27
CA GLY A 281 -12.86 -13.14 -4.59
C GLY A 281 -11.39 -12.71 -4.69
N LYS A 282 -10.67 -12.57 -3.58
CA LYS A 282 -9.24 -12.29 -3.61
C LYS A 282 -8.45 -13.55 -3.97
N GLN A 283 -8.38 -13.83 -5.25
CA GLN A 283 -7.66 -14.96 -5.81
C GLN A 283 -6.43 -14.46 -6.56
N LEU A 284 -5.26 -14.70 -5.97
CA LEU A 284 -3.97 -14.29 -6.51
C LEU A 284 -3.12 -15.56 -6.72
N GLY A 285 -2.10 -15.45 -7.57
CA GLY A 285 -0.99 -16.38 -7.53
C GLY A 285 -0.22 -16.22 -6.22
N ASP A 286 0.99 -16.77 -6.14
CA ASP A 286 1.83 -16.56 -4.96
C ASP A 286 2.05 -15.07 -4.71
N SER A 287 1.59 -14.57 -3.58
CA SER A 287 1.56 -13.13 -3.25
C SER A 287 1.75 -12.95 -1.75
N LEU A 288 2.36 -11.83 -1.37
CA LEU A 288 2.54 -11.43 0.01
C LEU A 288 1.77 -10.14 0.28
N ALA A 289 1.06 -10.07 1.41
CA ALA A 289 0.45 -8.83 1.89
C ALA A 289 0.69 -8.68 3.39
N VAL A 290 1.44 -7.66 3.78
CA VAL A 290 1.80 -7.37 5.18
C VAL A 290 1.18 -6.05 5.60
N ALA A 291 0.41 -6.07 6.68
CA ALA A 291 -0.12 -4.89 7.33
C ALA A 291 0.87 -4.36 8.35
N THR A 292 1.14 -3.07 8.29
CA THR A 292 2.14 -2.39 9.12
C THR A 292 1.55 -1.15 9.78
N VAL A 293 2.07 -0.81 10.95
CA VAL A 293 1.76 0.42 11.69
C VAL A 293 2.95 1.38 11.59
N PRO A 294 2.76 2.64 11.14
CA PRO A 294 3.86 3.56 10.88
C PRO A 294 4.59 4.00 12.16
N PHE A 295 5.92 4.09 12.07
CA PHE A 295 6.78 4.63 13.14
C PHE A 295 7.90 5.55 12.63
N LEU A 296 7.86 5.99 11.37
CA LEU A 296 8.90 6.83 10.77
C LEU A 296 9.22 8.09 11.60
N SER A 297 8.22 8.68 12.26
CA SER A 297 8.38 9.85 13.15
C SER A 297 9.17 9.55 14.44
N LYS A 298 9.42 8.30 14.73
CA LYS A 298 10.18 7.85 15.92
C LYS A 298 11.66 7.52 15.60
N LEU A 299 12.07 7.61 14.32
CA LEU A 299 13.44 7.34 13.85
C LEU A 299 14.39 8.54 14.00
#